data_375398b3b60a1fa0bdcb2f40e13eed40
#
_entry.id   375398b3b60a1fa0bdcb2f40e13eed40
#
_cell.length_a   1.000
_cell.length_b   1.000
_cell.length_c   1.000
_cell.angle_alpha   90.00
_cell.angle_beta   90.00
_cell.angle_gamma   90.00
#
_symmetry.space_group_name_H-M   'P 1'
#
loop_
_entity.id
_entity.type
_entity.pdbx_description
1 polymer ?
#
loop_
_entity_poly.entity_id
_entity_poly.type
_entity_poly.pdbx_seq_one_letter_code
_entity_poly.pdbx_strand_id
1 'polypeptide(L)'
;MSSLRYLSSQQALEDVVAFLGHARERYGLRKSRVVAFGGSYPGMLAAWARIKYPHAIHASVASSAPIRAEVDMRGYYDVVGAALREEDVGGSDGCRDAVREAFERGLNEALKTPEGRRGLERRFNVCGERALDGFGGRDAFGEILRAMFPAQSNDPSCAKDDDSCFNIAKACEAMTSKEDKLDALATYVARVFRGQCVPLESDAYIAALSSTTPDPTGEGERQWTWQTCTEFAFFQTCEADSECPFKLDPPTMPLASYFWICAKFFGISEEQTRRAVASTNARYGGDAPGGTRILFPSGSVDPWIANSFTSQTFAPRWEPAFVVPGASHHAWTHPPRDSDSDAVKRARAKIEARVDAWLDEGPMRSSAGSLRVAARV
;
A
#
# COMPACT_ATOMS: atom_id res chain seq x y z
N MET A 1 13.53 18.24 -12.94
CA MET A 1 13.55 16.83 -13.43
C MET A 1 14.92 16.17 -13.38
N SER A 2 16.02 16.92 -13.52
CA SER A 2 17.37 16.31 -13.54
C SER A 2 17.74 15.49 -12.30
N SER A 3 17.25 15.84 -11.11
CA SER A 3 17.53 15.11 -9.85
C SER A 3 16.69 13.84 -9.67
N LEU A 4 15.46 13.78 -10.19
CA LEU A 4 14.60 12.59 -10.06
C LEU A 4 15.15 11.36 -10.77
N ARG A 5 16.06 11.51 -11.74
CA ARG A 5 16.70 10.37 -12.42
C ARG A 5 17.49 9.45 -11.49
N TYR A 6 17.88 9.95 -10.32
CA TYR A 6 18.58 9.16 -9.29
C TYR A 6 17.62 8.49 -8.30
N LEU A 7 16.36 8.84 -8.34
CA LEU A 7 15.33 8.26 -7.49
C LEU A 7 14.81 6.99 -8.15
N SER A 8 15.45 5.89 -7.86
CA SER A 8 15.06 4.55 -8.32
C SER A 8 15.40 3.51 -7.26
N SER A 9 14.69 2.39 -7.28
CA SER A 9 14.98 1.25 -6.40
C SER A 9 16.40 0.71 -6.59
N GLN A 10 16.91 0.76 -7.81
CA GLN A 10 18.26 0.31 -8.13
C GLN A 10 19.31 1.18 -7.44
N GLN A 11 19.17 2.51 -7.55
CA GLN A 11 20.09 3.44 -6.88
C GLN A 11 20.00 3.29 -5.36
N ALA A 12 18.79 3.16 -4.81
CA ALA A 12 18.58 2.96 -3.38
C ALA A 12 19.29 1.70 -2.86
N LEU A 13 19.27 0.60 -3.62
CA LEU A 13 19.95 -0.64 -3.26
C LEU A 13 21.48 -0.49 -3.28
N GLU A 14 22.05 0.21 -4.28
CA GLU A 14 23.49 0.50 -4.34
C GLU A 14 23.90 1.40 -3.16
N ASP A 15 23.10 2.42 -2.83
CA ASP A 15 23.35 3.31 -1.70
C ASP A 15 23.35 2.55 -0.37
N VAL A 16 22.43 1.59 -0.18
CA VAL A 16 22.43 0.70 1.00
C VAL A 16 23.71 -0.10 1.09
N VAL A 17 24.19 -0.69 0.00
CA VAL A 17 25.43 -1.48 -0.02
C VAL A 17 26.65 -0.60 0.27
N ALA A 18 26.71 0.59 -0.34
CA ALA A 18 27.77 1.56 -0.10
C ALA A 18 27.80 2.01 1.37
N PHE A 19 26.61 2.33 1.93
CA PHE A 19 26.47 2.67 3.35
C PHE A 19 26.95 1.55 4.27
N LEU A 20 26.58 0.29 3.98
CA LEU A 20 27.04 -0.86 4.77
C LEU A 20 28.57 -1.03 4.71
N GLY A 21 29.19 -0.76 3.56
CA GLY A 21 30.64 -0.73 3.45
C GLY A 21 31.27 0.28 4.41
N HIS A 22 30.77 1.53 4.37
CA HIS A 22 31.21 2.60 5.27
C HIS A 22 30.95 2.26 6.75
N ALA A 23 29.76 1.77 7.09
CA ALA A 23 29.40 1.41 8.47
C ALA A 23 30.30 0.30 9.04
N ARG A 24 30.60 -0.72 8.22
CA ARG A 24 31.50 -1.80 8.62
C ARG A 24 32.92 -1.31 8.93
N GLU A 25 33.41 -0.37 8.18
CA GLU A 25 34.73 0.25 8.46
C GLU A 25 34.68 1.16 9.67
N ARG A 26 33.70 2.06 9.73
CA ARG A 26 33.55 3.09 10.77
C ARG A 26 33.35 2.51 12.16
N TYR A 27 32.60 1.39 12.27
CA TYR A 27 32.20 0.79 13.54
C TYR A 27 32.89 -0.57 13.82
N GLY A 28 33.84 -1.00 13.01
CA GLY A 28 34.55 -2.26 13.20
C GLY A 28 33.70 -3.52 12.98
N LEU A 29 32.64 -3.44 12.17
CA LEU A 29 31.64 -4.50 11.99
C LEU A 29 31.93 -5.43 10.80
N ARG A 30 33.19 -5.59 10.42
CA ARG A 30 33.59 -6.36 9.22
C ARG A 30 33.11 -7.82 9.23
N LYS A 31 32.97 -8.44 10.41
CA LYS A 31 32.52 -9.83 10.58
C LYS A 31 31.05 -9.97 10.93
N SER A 32 30.34 -8.86 11.15
CA SER A 32 28.94 -8.85 11.55
C SER A 32 28.02 -9.22 10.39
N ARG A 33 27.03 -10.04 10.68
CA ARG A 33 25.95 -10.33 9.75
C ARG A 33 24.96 -9.16 9.74
N VAL A 34 24.43 -8.87 8.58
CA VAL A 34 23.45 -7.78 8.40
C VAL A 34 22.10 -8.41 8.09
N VAL A 35 21.08 -8.06 8.86
CA VAL A 35 19.69 -8.36 8.58
C VAL A 35 18.99 -7.06 8.21
N ALA A 36 18.38 -7.03 7.04
CA ALA A 36 17.62 -5.87 6.58
C ALA A 36 16.15 -6.01 7.02
N PHE A 37 15.60 -4.99 7.65
CA PHE A 37 14.19 -4.89 8.00
C PHE A 37 13.57 -3.75 7.22
N GLY A 38 12.39 -3.96 6.65
CA GLY A 38 11.63 -2.92 6.00
C GLY A 38 10.15 -3.22 6.01
N GLY A 39 9.33 -2.17 6.02
CA GLY A 39 7.89 -2.26 5.84
C GLY A 39 7.47 -1.56 4.56
N SER A 40 6.45 -2.05 3.82
CA SER A 40 5.96 -1.42 2.61
C SER A 40 7.04 -1.34 1.50
N TYR A 41 7.26 -0.19 0.89
CA TYR A 41 8.35 0.01 -0.08
C TYR A 41 9.75 -0.30 0.50
N PRO A 42 10.14 0.15 1.71
CA PRO A 42 11.36 -0.36 2.37
C PRO A 42 11.38 -1.88 2.57
N GLY A 43 10.22 -2.55 2.69
CA GLY A 43 10.13 -4.01 2.69
C GLY A 43 10.49 -4.62 1.34
N MET A 44 10.04 -4.02 0.24
CA MET A 44 10.47 -4.40 -1.11
C MET A 44 12.00 -4.27 -1.24
N LEU A 45 12.56 -3.12 -0.81
CA LEU A 45 14.01 -2.90 -0.84
C LEU A 45 14.78 -3.91 0.03
N ALA A 46 14.26 -4.28 1.22
CA ALA A 46 14.89 -5.29 2.08
C ALA A 46 14.96 -6.66 1.38
N ALA A 47 13.85 -7.09 0.75
CA ALA A 47 13.83 -8.34 -0.03
C ALA A 47 14.80 -8.27 -1.21
N TRP A 48 14.72 -7.21 -2.01
CA TRP A 48 15.54 -7.04 -3.20
C TRP A 48 17.03 -6.87 -2.87
N ALA A 49 17.38 -6.21 -1.75
CA ALA A 49 18.74 -6.14 -1.25
C ALA A 49 19.30 -7.54 -0.95
N ARG A 50 18.52 -8.39 -0.31
CA ARG A 50 18.92 -9.78 -0.05
C ARG A 50 19.07 -10.58 -1.35
N ILE A 51 18.18 -10.41 -2.31
CA ILE A 51 18.21 -11.10 -3.60
C ILE A 51 19.45 -10.68 -4.41
N LYS A 52 19.73 -9.39 -4.50
CA LYS A 52 20.78 -8.84 -5.37
C LYS A 52 22.17 -8.81 -4.72
N TYR A 53 22.22 -8.62 -3.41
CA TYR A 53 23.48 -8.47 -2.66
C TYR A 53 23.58 -9.48 -1.50
N PRO A 54 23.49 -10.80 -1.79
CA PRO A 54 23.51 -11.84 -0.74
C PRO A 54 24.84 -11.91 0.03
N HIS A 55 25.91 -11.31 -0.50
CA HIS A 55 27.18 -11.16 0.18
C HIS A 55 27.19 -10.00 1.20
N ALA A 56 26.35 -9.00 1.01
CA ALA A 56 26.23 -7.83 1.90
C ALA A 56 25.13 -8.00 2.93
N ILE A 57 23.98 -8.55 2.53
CA ILE A 57 22.79 -8.76 3.34
C ILE A 57 22.64 -10.26 3.64
N HIS A 58 22.73 -10.65 4.92
CA HIS A 58 22.66 -12.04 5.36
C HIS A 58 21.24 -12.60 5.32
N ALA A 59 20.27 -11.81 5.79
CA ALA A 59 18.84 -12.13 5.80
C ALA A 59 18.00 -10.85 5.70
N SER A 60 16.71 -10.98 5.42
CA SER A 60 15.79 -9.83 5.41
C SER A 60 14.39 -10.18 5.91
N VAL A 61 13.71 -9.16 6.46
CA VAL A 61 12.30 -9.19 6.83
C VAL A 61 11.60 -8.11 6.01
N ALA A 62 10.79 -8.56 5.07
CA ALA A 62 10.07 -7.73 4.10
C ALA A 62 8.59 -7.64 4.51
N SER A 63 8.29 -6.80 5.50
CA SER A 63 6.96 -6.66 6.09
C SER A 63 6.00 -5.95 5.15
N SER A 64 4.84 -6.56 4.84
CA SER A 64 3.82 -5.98 3.95
C SER A 64 4.42 -5.41 2.66
N ALA A 65 5.29 -6.17 2.04
CA ALA A 65 6.05 -5.75 0.87
C ALA A 65 5.35 -6.14 -0.43
N PRO A 66 4.80 -5.20 -1.21
CA PRO A 66 4.16 -5.47 -2.49
C PRO A 66 5.21 -5.69 -3.59
N ILE A 67 5.89 -6.83 -3.56
CA ILE A 67 7.06 -7.11 -4.41
C ILE A 67 6.74 -7.29 -5.90
N ARG A 68 5.47 -7.53 -6.25
CA ARG A 68 5.00 -7.62 -7.62
C ARG A 68 4.48 -6.26 -8.08
N ALA A 69 5.22 -5.58 -8.95
CA ALA A 69 4.76 -4.35 -9.59
C ALA A 69 3.58 -4.65 -10.52
N GLU A 70 2.55 -3.80 -10.49
CA GLU A 70 1.33 -3.99 -11.26
C GLU A 70 0.77 -2.66 -11.75
N VAL A 71 0.37 -2.60 -13.03
CA VAL A 71 -0.13 -1.36 -13.61
C VAL A 71 -1.50 -1.01 -13.05
N ASP A 72 -2.42 -1.97 -13.04
CA ASP A 72 -3.81 -1.82 -12.61
C ASP A 72 -4.04 -2.66 -11.35
N MET A 73 -3.82 -2.04 -10.19
CA MET A 73 -3.87 -2.73 -8.90
C MET A 73 -5.31 -2.78 -8.33
N ARG A 74 -6.21 -3.46 -9.04
CA ARG A 74 -7.60 -3.67 -8.62
C ARG A 74 -7.70 -4.37 -7.27
N GLY A 75 -6.81 -5.33 -7.04
CA GLY A 75 -6.76 -6.12 -5.81
C GLY A 75 -6.66 -5.27 -4.53
N TYR A 76 -6.19 -4.04 -4.62
CA TYR A 76 -6.14 -3.15 -3.46
C TYR A 76 -7.54 -2.93 -2.85
N TYR A 77 -8.50 -2.47 -3.65
CA TYR A 77 -9.85 -2.22 -3.15
C TYR A 77 -10.68 -3.50 -2.96
N ASP A 78 -10.33 -4.59 -3.65
CA ASP A 78 -10.93 -5.90 -3.39
C ASP A 78 -10.60 -6.37 -1.97
N VAL A 79 -9.36 -6.18 -1.52
CA VAL A 79 -8.94 -6.48 -0.14
C VAL A 79 -9.61 -5.53 0.86
N VAL A 80 -9.76 -4.23 0.54
CA VAL A 80 -10.55 -3.32 1.41
C VAL A 80 -11.97 -3.83 1.56
N GLY A 81 -12.60 -4.25 0.46
CA GLY A 81 -13.94 -4.84 0.48
C GLY A 81 -14.03 -6.12 1.34
N ALA A 82 -13.01 -6.97 1.27
CA ALA A 82 -12.91 -8.16 2.13
C ALA A 82 -12.71 -7.79 3.61
N ALA A 83 -11.85 -6.81 3.90
CA ALA A 83 -11.60 -6.31 5.26
C ALA A 83 -12.85 -5.74 5.94
N LEU A 84 -13.75 -5.09 5.17
CA LEU A 84 -15.04 -4.62 5.69
C LEU A 84 -16.00 -5.75 6.09
N ARG A 85 -15.70 -7.01 5.71
CA ARG A 85 -16.46 -8.21 6.09
C ARG A 85 -15.80 -8.98 7.24
N GLU A 86 -14.52 -8.73 7.51
CA GLU A 86 -13.74 -9.51 8.48
C GLU A 86 -14.19 -9.22 9.91
N GLU A 87 -14.83 -10.21 10.56
CA GLU A 87 -15.42 -10.07 11.89
C GLU A 87 -14.36 -9.78 12.97
N ASP A 88 -13.14 -10.34 12.82
CA ASP A 88 -12.03 -10.14 13.76
C ASP A 88 -11.61 -8.67 13.91
N VAL A 89 -11.94 -7.83 12.93
CA VAL A 89 -11.68 -6.38 12.97
C VAL A 89 -12.96 -5.53 13.10
N GLY A 90 -14.08 -6.16 13.38
CA GLY A 90 -15.38 -5.50 13.54
C GLY A 90 -16.14 -5.25 12.22
N GLY A 91 -15.72 -5.94 11.15
CA GLY A 91 -16.43 -5.96 9.88
C GLY A 91 -17.67 -6.86 9.89
N SER A 92 -18.46 -6.81 8.83
CA SER A 92 -19.59 -7.70 8.56
C SER A 92 -20.03 -7.60 7.11
N ASP A 93 -20.78 -8.59 6.61
CA ASP A 93 -21.43 -8.49 5.28
C ASP A 93 -22.34 -7.25 5.20
N GLY A 94 -23.08 -6.95 6.26
CA GLY A 94 -23.94 -5.77 6.33
C GLY A 94 -23.15 -4.45 6.23
N CYS A 95 -21.94 -4.39 6.78
CA CYS A 95 -21.05 -3.25 6.66
C CYS A 95 -20.63 -3.03 5.21
N ARG A 96 -20.04 -4.05 4.57
CA ARG A 96 -19.61 -3.97 3.17
C ARG A 96 -20.77 -3.60 2.24
N ASP A 97 -21.93 -4.21 2.44
CA ASP A 97 -23.11 -3.96 1.60
C ASP A 97 -23.66 -2.55 1.81
N ALA A 98 -23.60 -2.00 3.03
CA ALA A 98 -23.97 -0.62 3.32
C ALA A 98 -23.02 0.38 2.62
N VAL A 99 -21.72 0.10 2.63
CA VAL A 99 -20.73 0.92 1.89
C VAL A 99 -21.01 0.87 0.40
N ARG A 100 -21.18 -0.32 -0.16
CA ARG A 100 -21.49 -0.49 -1.57
C ARG A 100 -22.77 0.24 -1.98
N GLU A 101 -23.83 0.14 -1.17
CA GLU A 101 -25.09 0.84 -1.44
C GLU A 101 -24.91 2.37 -1.43
N ALA A 102 -24.13 2.92 -0.48
CA ALA A 102 -23.86 4.35 -0.42
C ALA A 102 -23.17 4.84 -1.71
N PHE A 103 -22.22 4.08 -2.24
CA PHE A 103 -21.49 4.45 -3.46
C PHE A 103 -22.32 4.17 -4.72
N GLU A 104 -22.71 2.91 -4.95
CA GLU A 104 -23.34 2.48 -6.20
C GLU A 104 -24.72 3.10 -6.43
N ARG A 105 -25.48 3.36 -5.37
CA ARG A 105 -26.82 3.97 -5.47
C ARG A 105 -26.77 5.44 -5.05
N GLY A 106 -26.36 5.73 -3.82
CA GLY A 106 -26.43 7.07 -3.25
C GLY A 106 -25.59 8.10 -4.02
N LEU A 107 -24.29 7.88 -4.08
CA LEU A 107 -23.36 8.81 -4.74
C LEU A 107 -23.54 8.82 -6.26
N ASN A 108 -23.67 7.66 -6.91
CA ASN A 108 -23.83 7.59 -8.35
C ASN A 108 -25.03 8.41 -8.84
N GLU A 109 -26.19 8.26 -8.23
CA GLU A 109 -27.38 9.01 -8.66
C GLU A 109 -27.21 10.50 -8.42
N ALA A 110 -26.67 10.90 -7.28
CA ALA A 110 -26.49 12.31 -6.95
C ALA A 110 -25.42 12.99 -7.82
N LEU A 111 -24.36 12.31 -8.22
CA LEU A 111 -23.31 12.87 -9.05
C LEU A 111 -23.72 13.14 -10.49
N LYS A 112 -24.81 12.53 -10.99
CA LYS A 112 -25.28 12.68 -12.37
C LYS A 112 -25.80 14.08 -12.69
N THR A 113 -26.38 14.78 -11.71
CA THR A 113 -27.00 16.08 -11.95
C THR A 113 -26.35 17.21 -11.17
N PRO A 114 -26.39 18.45 -11.67
CA PRO A 114 -25.89 19.62 -10.93
C PRO A 114 -26.61 19.80 -9.58
N GLU A 115 -27.91 19.53 -9.50
CA GLU A 115 -28.70 19.59 -8.27
C GLU A 115 -28.23 18.55 -7.25
N GLY A 116 -28.00 17.32 -7.71
CA GLY A 116 -27.48 16.23 -6.88
C GLY A 116 -26.09 16.55 -6.34
N ARG A 117 -25.16 17.06 -7.19
CA ARG A 117 -23.83 17.48 -6.74
C ARG A 117 -23.89 18.56 -5.66
N ARG A 118 -24.72 19.59 -5.84
CA ARG A 118 -24.97 20.60 -4.79
C ARG A 118 -25.58 19.99 -3.52
N GLY A 119 -26.43 18.96 -3.68
CA GLY A 119 -26.95 18.17 -2.56
C GLY A 119 -25.84 17.46 -1.79
N LEU A 120 -24.91 16.82 -2.49
CA LEU A 120 -23.73 16.18 -1.88
C LEU A 120 -22.82 17.20 -1.19
N GLU A 121 -22.51 18.34 -1.82
CA GLU A 121 -21.69 19.39 -1.22
C GLU A 121 -22.24 19.86 0.13
N ARG A 122 -23.56 20.06 0.22
CA ARG A 122 -24.21 20.42 1.50
C ARG A 122 -24.20 19.25 2.50
N ARG A 123 -24.53 18.02 2.04
CA ARG A 123 -24.65 16.83 2.89
C ARG A 123 -23.32 16.45 3.52
N PHE A 124 -22.22 16.54 2.76
CA PHE A 124 -20.88 16.23 3.21
C PHE A 124 -20.10 17.45 3.73
N ASN A 125 -20.72 18.62 3.78
CA ASN A 125 -20.05 19.87 4.12
C ASN A 125 -18.73 20.07 3.34
N VAL A 126 -18.79 19.97 1.99
CA VAL A 126 -17.64 20.15 1.13
C VAL A 126 -17.20 21.61 1.14
N CYS A 127 -15.87 21.86 1.22
CA CYS A 127 -15.32 23.22 1.18
C CYS A 127 -15.50 23.86 -0.21
N GLY A 128 -15.84 25.12 -0.23
CA GLY A 128 -16.01 25.91 -1.47
C GLY A 128 -17.40 25.76 -2.09
N GLU A 129 -17.66 26.61 -3.10
CA GLU A 129 -18.92 26.58 -3.85
C GLU A 129 -18.72 25.84 -5.16
N ARG A 130 -19.65 24.92 -5.47
CA ARG A 130 -19.63 24.13 -6.70
C ARG A 130 -18.33 23.35 -6.92
N ALA A 131 -17.72 22.92 -5.84
CA ALA A 131 -16.44 22.22 -5.84
C ALA A 131 -16.49 20.90 -6.63
N LEU A 132 -17.64 20.21 -6.62
CA LEU A 132 -17.86 18.97 -7.41
C LEU A 132 -18.08 19.23 -8.91
N ASP A 133 -18.34 20.46 -9.34
CA ASP A 133 -18.41 20.87 -10.75
C ASP A 133 -17.01 21.27 -11.28
N GLY A 134 -16.04 21.51 -10.40
CA GLY A 134 -14.67 21.90 -10.74
C GLY A 134 -13.86 20.77 -11.38
N PHE A 135 -12.74 21.14 -12.01
CA PHE A 135 -11.80 20.17 -12.58
C PHE A 135 -11.25 19.23 -11.49
N GLY A 136 -11.42 17.94 -11.69
CA GLY A 136 -10.96 16.93 -10.73
C GLY A 136 -11.76 16.85 -9.42
N GLY A 137 -12.76 17.71 -9.19
CA GLY A 137 -13.53 17.77 -7.94
C GLY A 137 -14.26 16.46 -7.64
N ARG A 138 -14.85 15.81 -8.66
CA ARG A 138 -15.48 14.50 -8.51
C ARG A 138 -14.46 13.41 -8.14
N ASP A 139 -13.29 13.39 -8.79
CA ASP A 139 -12.24 12.41 -8.52
C ASP A 139 -11.69 12.59 -7.11
N ALA A 140 -11.35 13.82 -6.72
CA ALA A 140 -10.87 14.15 -5.37
C ALA A 140 -11.90 13.75 -4.29
N PHE A 141 -13.18 14.01 -4.53
CA PHE A 141 -14.24 13.62 -3.60
C PHE A 141 -14.34 12.10 -3.44
N GLY A 142 -14.32 11.36 -4.55
CA GLY A 142 -14.32 9.90 -4.53
C GLY A 142 -13.11 9.32 -3.80
N GLU A 143 -11.91 9.88 -4.02
CA GLU A 143 -10.68 9.47 -3.33
C GLU A 143 -10.77 9.70 -1.82
N ILE A 144 -11.22 10.90 -1.41
CA ILE A 144 -11.41 11.22 0.01
C ILE A 144 -12.37 10.24 0.66
N LEU A 145 -13.52 9.97 0.04
CA LEU A 145 -14.50 9.06 0.61
C LEU A 145 -13.98 7.62 0.73
N ARG A 146 -13.19 7.14 -0.26
CA ARG A 146 -12.54 5.82 -0.18
C ARG A 146 -11.52 5.76 0.95
N ALA A 147 -10.72 6.83 1.11
CA ALA A 147 -9.71 6.93 2.16
C ALA A 147 -10.29 6.90 3.58
N MET A 148 -11.60 7.16 3.75
CA MET A 148 -12.26 7.05 5.06
C MET A 148 -12.37 5.60 5.56
N PHE A 149 -12.15 4.59 4.71
CA PHE A 149 -12.21 3.19 5.10
C PHE A 149 -10.79 2.66 5.39
N PRO A 150 -10.35 2.64 6.65
CA PRO A 150 -8.94 2.57 7.05
C PRO A 150 -8.39 1.13 7.08
N ALA A 151 -8.55 0.33 6.03
CA ALA A 151 -8.04 -1.03 5.99
C ALA A 151 -6.50 -1.05 6.12
N GLN A 152 -5.80 -0.18 5.37
CA GLN A 152 -4.34 -0.06 5.44
C GLN A 152 -3.86 0.40 6.82
N SER A 153 -4.56 1.32 7.45
CA SER A 153 -4.19 1.92 8.75
C SER A 153 -5.06 1.43 9.90
N ASN A 154 -5.76 0.30 9.74
CA ASN A 154 -6.64 -0.22 10.78
C ASN A 154 -5.89 -0.48 12.07
N ASP A 155 -6.25 0.24 13.14
CA ASP A 155 -5.74 0.03 14.50
C ASP A 155 -6.86 -0.55 15.38
N PRO A 156 -6.79 -1.84 15.74
CA PRO A 156 -7.81 -2.45 16.59
C PRO A 156 -7.78 -1.94 18.04
N SER A 157 -6.70 -1.23 18.45
CA SER A 157 -6.60 -0.63 19.78
C SER A 157 -7.36 0.69 19.91
N CYS A 158 -7.91 1.19 18.82
CA CYS A 158 -8.71 2.41 18.74
C CYS A 158 -9.94 2.32 19.65
N ALA A 159 -9.97 3.05 20.75
CA ALA A 159 -11.09 3.03 21.69
C ALA A 159 -12.38 3.57 21.03
N LYS A 160 -13.55 3.05 21.44
CA LYS A 160 -14.84 3.39 20.82
C LYS A 160 -15.16 4.89 20.91
N ASP A 161 -14.79 5.51 22.00
CA ASP A 161 -15.04 6.91 22.35
C ASP A 161 -13.88 7.87 21.95
N ASP A 162 -12.83 7.35 21.35
CA ASP A 162 -11.70 8.17 20.86
C ASP A 162 -11.98 8.66 19.43
N ASP A 163 -12.46 9.89 19.31
CA ASP A 163 -12.71 10.54 18.01
C ASP A 163 -11.43 11.00 17.28
N SER A 164 -10.25 10.74 17.81
CA SER A 164 -8.98 10.99 17.12
C SER A 164 -8.46 9.78 16.32
N CYS A 165 -9.06 8.62 16.51
CA CYS A 165 -8.66 7.36 15.94
C CYS A 165 -9.82 6.69 15.23
N PHE A 166 -9.58 6.18 14.01
CA PHE A 166 -10.56 5.52 13.18
C PHE A 166 -10.08 4.13 12.76
N ASN A 167 -10.99 3.15 12.80
CA ASN A 167 -10.73 1.79 12.37
C ASN A 167 -11.94 1.19 11.64
N ILE A 168 -11.80 -0.02 11.14
CA ILE A 168 -12.88 -0.71 10.42
C ILE A 168 -14.12 -0.86 11.29
N ALA A 169 -13.96 -1.19 12.58
CA ALA A 169 -15.10 -1.35 13.49
C ALA A 169 -15.96 -0.07 13.58
N LYS A 170 -15.31 1.10 13.74
CA LYS A 170 -16.00 2.39 13.79
C LYS A 170 -16.66 2.78 12.47
N ALA A 171 -15.96 2.51 11.36
CA ALA A 171 -16.51 2.73 10.03
C ALA A 171 -17.78 1.86 9.83
N CYS A 172 -17.71 0.58 10.19
CA CYS A 172 -18.82 -0.36 10.07
C CYS A 172 -20.00 -0.01 11.01
N GLU A 173 -19.73 0.39 12.25
CA GLU A 173 -20.75 0.89 13.17
C GLU A 173 -21.48 2.08 12.57
N ALA A 174 -20.75 3.04 12.01
CA ALA A 174 -21.35 4.21 11.37
C ALA A 174 -22.19 3.84 10.14
N MET A 175 -21.65 3.02 9.24
CA MET A 175 -22.32 2.64 7.99
C MET A 175 -23.59 1.81 8.21
N THR A 176 -23.68 1.05 9.30
CA THR A 176 -24.85 0.23 9.63
C THR A 176 -25.84 0.97 10.53
N SER A 177 -25.52 2.16 11.04
CA SER A 177 -26.32 2.90 12.02
C SER A 177 -27.61 3.52 11.46
N LYS A 178 -27.74 3.71 10.14
CA LYS A 178 -28.87 4.36 9.50
C LYS A 178 -29.42 3.53 8.34
N GLU A 179 -30.69 3.73 8.04
CA GLU A 179 -31.35 3.14 6.87
C GLU A 179 -30.82 3.76 5.57
N ASP A 180 -30.80 5.09 5.46
CA ASP A 180 -30.16 5.80 4.34
C ASP A 180 -28.63 5.71 4.46
N LYS A 181 -28.01 4.95 3.54
CA LYS A 181 -26.55 4.68 3.56
C LYS A 181 -25.71 5.88 3.16
N LEU A 182 -26.27 6.79 2.37
CA LEU A 182 -25.60 8.05 2.04
C LEU A 182 -25.56 9.00 3.26
N ASP A 183 -26.62 9.02 4.08
CA ASP A 183 -26.65 9.74 5.36
C ASP A 183 -25.73 9.11 6.40
N ALA A 184 -25.62 7.78 6.42
CA ALA A 184 -24.66 7.08 7.25
C ALA A 184 -23.23 7.49 6.90
N LEU A 185 -22.87 7.46 5.59
CA LEU A 185 -21.57 7.85 5.09
C LEU A 185 -21.25 9.33 5.41
N ALA A 186 -22.21 10.25 5.16
CA ALA A 186 -22.02 11.66 5.45
C ALA A 186 -21.81 11.93 6.95
N THR A 187 -22.52 11.21 7.82
CA THR A 187 -22.34 11.31 9.27
C THR A 187 -20.97 10.80 9.70
N TYR A 188 -20.51 9.70 9.12
CA TYR A 188 -19.19 9.16 9.38
C TYR A 188 -18.09 10.14 8.95
N VAL A 189 -18.18 10.67 7.73
CA VAL A 189 -17.23 11.68 7.20
C VAL A 189 -17.23 12.93 8.09
N ALA A 190 -18.38 13.45 8.50
CA ALA A 190 -18.46 14.61 9.39
C ALA A 190 -17.76 14.35 10.75
N ARG A 191 -17.84 13.13 11.27
CA ARG A 191 -17.12 12.73 12.49
C ARG A 191 -15.59 12.71 12.25
N VAL A 192 -15.12 12.13 11.15
CA VAL A 192 -13.70 12.09 10.79
C VAL A 192 -13.14 13.52 10.64
N PHE A 193 -13.85 14.40 9.94
CA PHE A 193 -13.47 15.80 9.78
C PHE A 193 -13.83 16.70 10.97
N ARG A 194 -14.35 16.13 12.07
CA ARG A 194 -14.73 16.85 13.30
C ARG A 194 -15.63 18.06 13.01
N GLY A 195 -16.57 17.91 12.09
CA GLY A 195 -17.50 18.96 11.67
C GLY A 195 -16.87 20.04 10.78
N GLN A 196 -15.60 19.98 10.49
CA GLN A 196 -14.97 20.87 9.52
C GLN A 196 -15.42 20.51 8.09
N CYS A 197 -15.25 21.43 7.15
CA CYS A 197 -15.58 21.14 5.77
C CYS A 197 -14.57 20.15 5.17
N VAL A 198 -15.03 19.32 4.24
CA VAL A 198 -14.23 18.36 3.49
C VAL A 198 -13.48 19.08 2.36
N PRO A 199 -12.16 19.23 2.43
CA PRO A 199 -11.41 19.91 1.39
C PRO A 199 -11.27 19.01 0.16
N LEU A 200 -11.58 19.51 -1.03
CA LEU A 200 -11.21 18.84 -2.27
C LEU A 200 -9.84 19.33 -2.74
N GLU A 201 -8.80 18.65 -2.30
CA GLU A 201 -7.40 19.08 -2.43
C GLU A 201 -6.80 18.86 -3.83
N SER A 202 -7.61 18.81 -4.90
CA SER A 202 -7.10 18.66 -6.26
C SER A 202 -6.03 19.71 -6.61
N ASP A 203 -6.22 20.97 -6.20
CA ASP A 203 -5.26 22.04 -6.46
C ASP A 203 -3.99 21.88 -5.61
N ALA A 204 -4.10 21.47 -4.34
CA ALA A 204 -2.96 21.20 -3.47
C ALA A 204 -2.14 20.03 -3.98
N TYR A 205 -2.78 18.94 -4.40
CA TYR A 205 -2.12 17.79 -5.02
C TYR A 205 -1.39 18.17 -6.32
N ILE A 206 -2.05 18.92 -7.21
CA ILE A 206 -1.43 19.44 -8.42
C ILE A 206 -0.23 20.34 -8.10
N ALA A 207 -0.34 21.18 -7.08
CA ALA A 207 0.75 22.06 -6.64
C ALA A 207 1.93 21.23 -6.08
N ALA A 208 1.66 20.21 -5.27
CA ALA A 208 2.68 19.28 -4.74
C ALA A 208 3.41 18.55 -5.88
N LEU A 209 2.68 18.01 -6.87
CA LEU A 209 3.28 17.36 -8.03
C LEU A 209 4.08 18.33 -8.93
N SER A 210 3.72 19.60 -8.96
CA SER A 210 4.41 20.62 -9.75
C SER A 210 5.65 21.19 -9.06
N SER A 211 5.69 21.13 -7.72
CA SER A 211 6.78 21.68 -6.91
C SER A 211 8.09 20.96 -7.18
N THR A 212 9.18 21.73 -7.35
CA THR A 212 10.55 21.21 -7.43
C THR A 212 11.36 21.54 -6.18
N THR A 213 10.76 22.21 -5.20
CA THR A 213 11.36 22.46 -3.88
C THR A 213 11.25 21.21 -3.01
N PRO A 214 12.21 20.96 -2.12
CA PRO A 214 12.08 19.88 -1.15
C PRO A 214 10.81 20.05 -0.32
N ASP A 215 10.08 18.95 -0.15
CA ASP A 215 8.90 18.93 0.70
C ASP A 215 9.33 19.00 2.17
N PRO A 216 8.92 20.06 2.92
CA PRO A 216 9.29 20.21 4.31
C PRO A 216 8.59 19.20 5.24
N THR A 217 7.47 18.60 4.80
CA THR A 217 6.76 17.59 5.57
C THR A 217 7.42 16.22 5.46
N GLY A 218 8.20 15.99 4.39
CA GLY A 218 8.85 14.72 4.11
C GLY A 218 7.92 13.66 3.55
N GLU A 219 6.67 14.00 3.22
CA GLU A 219 5.70 13.05 2.63
C GLU A 219 6.11 12.59 1.24
N GLY A 220 6.78 13.46 0.48
CA GLY A 220 7.42 13.06 -0.77
C GLY A 220 6.45 12.69 -1.90
N GLU A 221 5.27 13.30 -1.94
CA GLU A 221 4.21 12.98 -2.90
C GLU A 221 4.70 12.97 -4.36
N ARG A 222 5.45 14.01 -4.76
CA ARG A 222 6.04 14.09 -6.11
C ARG A 222 7.03 12.96 -6.36
N GLN A 223 7.85 12.62 -5.37
CA GLN A 223 8.88 11.59 -5.46
C GLN A 223 8.23 10.20 -5.58
N TRP A 224 7.23 9.92 -4.77
CA TRP A 224 6.49 8.67 -4.84
C TRP A 224 5.76 8.52 -6.18
N THR A 225 5.05 9.56 -6.63
CA THR A 225 4.37 9.56 -7.93
C THR A 225 5.35 9.36 -9.09
N TRP A 226 6.57 9.93 -9.00
CA TRP A 226 7.64 9.63 -9.97
C TRP A 226 7.97 8.14 -10.00
N GLN A 227 8.18 7.50 -8.84
CA GLN A 227 8.51 6.08 -8.76
C GLN A 227 7.36 5.19 -9.25
N THR A 228 6.12 5.55 -8.97
CA THR A 228 4.97 4.82 -9.54
C THR A 228 4.97 4.90 -11.07
N CYS A 229 5.22 6.06 -11.65
CA CYS A 229 5.27 6.24 -13.10
C CYS A 229 6.46 5.51 -13.78
N THR A 230 7.59 5.35 -13.08
CA THR A 230 8.86 4.90 -13.67
C THR A 230 9.31 3.51 -13.22
N GLU A 231 8.65 2.89 -12.22
CA GLU A 231 9.06 1.57 -11.72
C GLU A 231 7.89 0.64 -11.40
N PHE A 232 6.87 1.09 -10.64
CA PHE A 232 5.95 0.16 -9.96
C PHE A 232 4.51 0.24 -10.44
N ALA A 233 4.06 1.37 -10.92
CA ALA A 233 2.69 1.78 -11.09
C ALA A 233 1.89 1.70 -9.77
N PHE A 234 1.32 0.57 -9.41
CA PHE A 234 0.43 0.40 -8.26
C PHE A 234 -0.79 1.34 -8.32
N PHE A 235 -1.33 1.53 -9.52
CA PHE A 235 -2.49 2.38 -9.73
C PHE A 235 -3.74 1.68 -9.21
N GLN A 236 -4.29 2.20 -8.12
CA GLN A 236 -5.40 1.59 -7.39
C GLN A 236 -6.72 1.99 -8.03
N THR A 237 -7.30 1.12 -8.82
CA THR A 237 -8.56 1.34 -9.52
C THR A 237 -9.71 0.58 -8.89
N CYS A 238 -10.93 1.02 -9.18
CA CYS A 238 -12.16 0.39 -8.73
C CYS A 238 -13.00 0.06 -9.97
N GLU A 239 -12.60 -0.97 -10.68
CA GLU A 239 -13.20 -1.36 -11.95
C GLU A 239 -14.56 -2.06 -11.78
N ALA A 240 -15.36 -2.06 -12.84
CA ALA A 240 -16.73 -2.60 -12.78
C ALA A 240 -16.77 -4.10 -12.47
N ASP A 241 -15.77 -4.86 -12.91
CA ASP A 241 -15.62 -6.31 -12.74
C ASP A 241 -14.80 -6.71 -11.50
N SER A 242 -14.44 -5.75 -10.63
CA SER A 242 -13.73 -6.00 -9.36
C SER A 242 -14.70 -6.21 -8.19
N GLU A 243 -14.19 -6.62 -7.02
CA GLU A 243 -14.95 -6.69 -5.76
C GLU A 243 -14.91 -5.38 -4.95
N CYS A 244 -14.37 -4.31 -5.54
CA CYS A 244 -14.32 -2.98 -4.92
C CYS A 244 -15.70 -2.51 -4.47
N PRO A 245 -15.88 -2.10 -3.20
CA PRO A 245 -17.16 -1.63 -2.71
C PRO A 245 -17.47 -0.16 -3.06
N PHE A 246 -16.54 0.54 -3.69
CA PHE A 246 -16.59 1.99 -3.96
C PHE A 246 -16.88 2.32 -5.43
N LYS A 247 -17.57 1.45 -6.14
CA LYS A 247 -17.82 1.61 -7.58
C LYS A 247 -18.68 2.84 -7.87
N LEU A 248 -18.19 3.66 -8.80
CA LEU A 248 -18.91 4.81 -9.35
C LEU A 248 -18.93 4.70 -10.88
N ASP A 249 -19.98 5.25 -11.51
CA ASP A 249 -20.15 5.26 -12.96
C ASP A 249 -20.36 6.71 -13.46
N PRO A 250 -19.44 7.26 -14.26
CA PRO A 250 -18.12 6.72 -14.58
C PRO A 250 -17.23 6.60 -13.33
N PRO A 251 -16.21 5.72 -13.32
CA PRO A 251 -15.31 5.56 -12.17
C PRO A 251 -14.57 6.86 -11.86
N THR A 252 -14.29 7.11 -10.59
CA THR A 252 -13.33 8.12 -10.15
C THR A 252 -11.92 7.54 -10.21
N MET A 253 -10.96 8.37 -10.60
CA MET A 253 -9.57 7.93 -10.80
C MET A 253 -9.45 6.63 -11.62
N PRO A 254 -10.00 6.58 -12.84
CA PRO A 254 -9.77 5.45 -13.73
C PRO A 254 -8.29 5.35 -14.11
N LEU A 255 -7.85 4.20 -14.60
CA LEU A 255 -6.46 3.96 -14.99
C LEU A 255 -5.88 5.07 -15.90
N ALA A 256 -6.69 5.64 -16.79
CA ALA A 256 -6.29 6.74 -17.65
C ALA A 256 -5.89 8.02 -16.89
N SER A 257 -6.48 8.28 -15.70
CA SER A 257 -6.11 9.43 -14.87
C SER A 257 -4.69 9.30 -14.33
N TYR A 258 -4.27 8.13 -13.94
CA TYR A 258 -2.89 7.88 -13.49
C TYR A 258 -1.88 8.06 -14.63
N PHE A 259 -2.18 7.58 -15.82
CA PHE A 259 -1.32 7.81 -16.99
C PHE A 259 -1.27 9.29 -17.39
N TRP A 260 -2.39 10.00 -17.25
CA TRP A 260 -2.41 11.46 -17.47
C TRP A 260 -1.50 12.19 -16.47
N ILE A 261 -1.51 11.80 -15.18
CA ILE A 261 -0.61 12.34 -14.15
C ILE A 261 0.85 12.09 -14.54
N CYS A 262 1.21 10.87 -14.91
CA CYS A 262 2.57 10.52 -15.34
C CYS A 262 3.03 11.36 -16.55
N ALA A 263 2.18 11.51 -17.54
CA ALA A 263 2.49 12.28 -18.74
C ALA A 263 2.58 13.79 -18.43
N LYS A 264 1.64 14.31 -17.66
CA LYS A 264 1.51 15.75 -17.36
C LYS A 264 2.68 16.27 -16.53
N PHE A 265 3.06 15.57 -15.45
CA PHE A 265 4.03 16.09 -14.49
C PHE A 265 5.45 15.61 -14.75
N PHE A 266 5.61 14.50 -15.46
CA PHE A 266 6.93 13.87 -15.65
C PHE A 266 7.28 13.60 -17.11
N GLY A 267 6.35 13.73 -18.04
CA GLY A 267 6.57 13.42 -19.46
C GLY A 267 6.71 11.91 -19.72
N ILE A 268 6.15 11.06 -18.85
CA ILE A 268 6.21 9.60 -18.96
C ILE A 268 4.92 9.09 -19.61
N SER A 269 5.03 8.44 -20.77
CA SER A 269 3.87 7.88 -21.47
C SER A 269 3.38 6.59 -20.80
N GLU A 270 2.13 6.20 -21.08
CA GLU A 270 1.58 4.90 -20.67
C GLU A 270 2.48 3.73 -21.06
N GLU A 271 2.96 3.71 -22.30
CA GLU A 271 3.85 2.65 -22.79
C GLU A 271 5.16 2.58 -21.98
N GLN A 272 5.72 3.73 -21.61
CA GLN A 272 6.93 3.80 -20.78
C GLN A 272 6.65 3.24 -19.38
N THR A 273 5.52 3.60 -18.75
CA THR A 273 5.13 3.05 -17.44
C THR A 273 4.93 1.52 -17.52
N ARG A 274 4.22 1.01 -18.52
CA ARG A 274 4.02 -0.44 -18.70
C ARG A 274 5.34 -1.20 -18.88
N ARG A 275 6.27 -0.64 -19.65
CA ARG A 275 7.61 -1.21 -19.80
C ARG A 275 8.41 -1.16 -18.50
N ALA A 276 8.29 -0.09 -17.74
CA ALA A 276 8.96 0.06 -16.45
C ALA A 276 8.49 -1.00 -15.45
N VAL A 277 7.18 -1.23 -15.32
CA VAL A 277 6.60 -2.29 -14.49
C VAL A 277 7.11 -3.68 -14.91
N ALA A 278 7.07 -3.98 -16.21
CA ALA A 278 7.59 -5.25 -16.72
C ALA A 278 9.08 -5.43 -16.42
N SER A 279 9.89 -4.36 -16.57
CA SER A 279 11.32 -4.35 -16.25
C SER A 279 11.58 -4.56 -14.75
N THR A 280 10.79 -3.95 -13.88
CA THR A 280 10.88 -4.11 -12.42
C THR A 280 10.62 -5.57 -12.04
N ASN A 281 9.55 -6.17 -12.55
CA ASN A 281 9.23 -7.58 -12.29
C ASN A 281 10.31 -8.52 -12.85
N ALA A 282 10.79 -8.28 -14.06
CA ALA A 282 11.88 -9.07 -14.63
C ALA A 282 13.18 -8.95 -13.82
N ARG A 283 13.47 -7.77 -13.27
CA ARG A 283 14.66 -7.51 -12.48
C ARG A 283 14.63 -8.19 -11.11
N TYR A 284 13.49 -8.13 -10.42
CA TYR A 284 13.37 -8.54 -9.02
C TYR A 284 12.60 -9.84 -8.81
N GLY A 285 12.04 -10.40 -9.87
CA GLY A 285 11.38 -11.71 -9.86
C GLY A 285 9.86 -11.66 -9.80
N GLY A 286 9.22 -10.49 -9.59
CA GLY A 286 7.76 -10.37 -9.55
C GLY A 286 7.13 -11.39 -8.59
N ASP A 287 6.26 -12.26 -9.13
CA ASP A 287 5.59 -13.33 -8.37
C ASP A 287 6.54 -14.45 -7.89
N ALA A 288 7.74 -14.53 -8.44
CA ALA A 288 8.72 -15.56 -8.13
C ALA A 288 10.06 -14.92 -7.68
N PRO A 289 10.07 -14.15 -6.58
CA PRO A 289 11.30 -13.53 -6.12
C PRO A 289 12.30 -14.62 -5.74
N GLY A 290 13.46 -14.60 -6.35
CA GLY A 290 14.53 -15.52 -5.99
C GLY A 290 15.06 -15.28 -4.57
N GLY A 291 16.13 -15.97 -4.21
CA GLY A 291 16.85 -15.73 -2.97
C GLY A 291 16.47 -16.70 -1.83
N THR A 292 17.11 -16.53 -0.71
CA THR A 292 16.92 -17.33 0.52
C THR A 292 17.04 -16.42 1.74
N ARG A 293 16.53 -16.81 2.88
CA ARG A 293 16.54 -16.04 4.14
C ARG A 293 15.81 -14.70 3.99
N ILE A 294 14.64 -14.74 3.38
CA ILE A 294 13.73 -13.60 3.28
C ILE A 294 12.42 -13.99 3.94
N LEU A 295 11.92 -13.21 4.88
CA LEU A 295 10.63 -13.40 5.55
C LEU A 295 9.63 -12.37 5.01
N PHE A 296 8.43 -12.83 4.59
CA PHE A 296 7.36 -11.99 4.05
C PHE A 296 6.10 -12.05 4.94
N PRO A 297 6.07 -11.38 6.08
CA PRO A 297 4.83 -11.24 6.84
C PRO A 297 3.92 -10.20 6.18
N SER A 298 2.61 -10.49 6.08
CA SER A 298 1.58 -9.59 5.55
C SER A 298 0.34 -9.62 6.45
N GLY A 299 -0.38 -8.51 6.55
CA GLY A 299 -1.63 -8.45 7.30
C GLY A 299 -2.82 -8.91 6.47
N SER A 300 -3.85 -9.55 7.08
CA SER A 300 -5.02 -10.01 6.34
C SER A 300 -5.91 -8.87 5.85
N VAL A 301 -5.94 -7.74 6.57
CA VAL A 301 -6.71 -6.55 6.16
C VAL A 301 -5.87 -5.50 5.47
N ASP A 302 -4.59 -5.80 5.22
CA ASP A 302 -3.67 -4.93 4.49
C ASP A 302 -3.94 -4.98 2.99
N PRO A 303 -4.40 -3.89 2.33
CA PRO A 303 -4.69 -3.91 0.90
C PRO A 303 -3.47 -4.24 0.02
N TRP A 304 -2.26 -3.97 0.49
CA TRP A 304 -1.02 -4.27 -0.21
C TRP A 304 -0.70 -5.76 -0.30
N ILE A 305 -1.44 -6.62 0.48
CA ILE A 305 -1.29 -8.07 0.39
C ILE A 305 -1.59 -8.61 -1.02
N ALA A 306 -2.41 -7.90 -1.79
CA ALA A 306 -2.73 -8.26 -3.18
C ALA A 306 -1.48 -8.40 -4.07
N ASN A 307 -0.42 -7.63 -3.78
CA ASN A 307 0.84 -7.63 -4.53
C ASN A 307 2.01 -8.15 -3.70
N SER A 308 1.75 -8.66 -2.49
CA SER A 308 2.75 -9.24 -1.61
C SER A 308 2.96 -10.73 -1.91
N PHE A 309 4.14 -11.24 -1.56
CA PHE A 309 4.40 -12.67 -1.60
C PHE A 309 3.68 -13.36 -0.42
N THR A 310 2.77 -14.27 -0.72
CA THR A 310 2.05 -15.06 0.28
C THR A 310 2.26 -16.55 0.04
N SER A 311 2.09 -17.37 1.08
CA SER A 311 2.21 -18.83 0.98
C SER A 311 1.22 -19.47 0.01
N GLN A 312 0.16 -18.76 -0.36
CA GLN A 312 -0.84 -19.23 -1.33
C GLN A 312 -0.39 -19.03 -2.78
N THR A 313 0.56 -18.12 -3.02
CA THR A 313 1.03 -17.77 -4.37
C THR A 313 2.12 -18.70 -4.87
N PHE A 314 2.84 -19.43 -3.96
CA PHE A 314 3.99 -20.26 -4.35
C PHE A 314 4.11 -21.58 -3.59
N ALA A 315 4.69 -22.57 -4.29
CA ALA A 315 4.96 -23.91 -3.81
C ALA A 315 5.83 -23.94 -2.53
N PRO A 316 5.71 -25.02 -1.69
CA PRO A 316 6.26 -25.12 -0.34
C PRO A 316 7.79 -25.03 -0.19
N ARG A 317 8.54 -24.75 -1.25
CA ARG A 317 10.01 -24.64 -1.23
C ARG A 317 10.52 -23.35 -0.61
N TRP A 318 9.67 -22.34 -0.52
CA TRP A 318 10.05 -21.02 -0.04
C TRP A 318 9.32 -20.77 1.27
N GLU A 319 9.87 -21.25 2.34
CA GLU A 319 9.61 -20.60 3.59
C GLU A 319 10.10 -19.15 3.40
N PRO A 320 9.45 -18.22 3.80
CA PRO A 320 8.51 -18.05 4.84
C PRO A 320 7.59 -16.84 4.59
N ALA A 321 6.55 -17.02 3.90
CA ALA A 321 5.47 -16.06 3.91
C ALA A 321 4.45 -16.49 4.98
N PHE A 322 3.87 -15.55 5.69
CA PHE A 322 2.71 -15.80 6.53
C PHE A 322 1.82 -14.58 6.63
N VAL A 323 0.53 -14.85 6.80
CA VAL A 323 -0.48 -13.83 6.99
C VAL A 323 -0.76 -13.69 8.48
N VAL A 324 -0.85 -12.44 8.96
CA VAL A 324 -1.20 -12.09 10.33
C VAL A 324 -2.67 -11.72 10.38
N PRO A 325 -3.55 -12.56 10.97
CA PRO A 325 -4.99 -12.33 10.98
C PRO A 325 -5.35 -10.99 11.64
N GLY A 326 -6.28 -10.25 11.04
CA GLY A 326 -6.78 -8.97 11.51
C GLY A 326 -5.76 -7.82 11.51
N ALA A 327 -4.53 -8.06 11.07
CA ALA A 327 -3.50 -7.04 11.05
C ALA A 327 -3.55 -6.19 9.77
N SER A 328 -3.34 -4.89 9.93
CA SER A 328 -3.16 -3.91 8.86
C SER A 328 -1.72 -3.85 8.34
N HIS A 329 -1.42 -2.84 7.54
CA HIS A 329 -0.13 -2.65 6.87
C HIS A 329 1.03 -2.63 7.86
N HIS A 330 1.84 -3.69 7.86
CA HIS A 330 2.99 -3.95 8.75
C HIS A 330 2.77 -3.57 10.24
N ALA A 331 1.59 -3.84 10.79
CA ALA A 331 1.18 -3.48 12.14
C ALA A 331 2.12 -3.98 13.26
N TRP A 332 2.92 -5.00 13.01
CA TRP A 332 3.91 -5.55 13.96
C TRP A 332 5.23 -4.75 14.01
N THR A 333 5.43 -3.76 13.13
CA THR A 333 6.69 -3.00 13.04
C THR A 333 6.76 -1.80 13.98
N HIS A 334 5.64 -1.32 14.51
CA HIS A 334 5.64 -0.29 15.55
C HIS A 334 6.15 -0.84 16.90
N PRO A 335 6.53 0.03 17.86
CA PRO A 335 6.92 -0.44 19.19
C PRO A 335 5.82 -1.30 19.84
N PRO A 336 6.18 -2.39 20.58
CA PRO A 336 5.21 -3.24 21.25
C PRO A 336 4.30 -2.45 22.19
N ARG A 337 2.99 -2.79 22.18
CA ARG A 337 1.96 -2.24 23.06
C ARG A 337 1.22 -3.38 23.75
N ASP A 338 0.76 -3.17 24.97
CA ASP A 338 -0.08 -4.16 25.69
C ASP A 338 -1.39 -4.41 24.94
N SER A 339 -1.91 -3.37 24.26
CA SER A 339 -3.12 -3.41 23.45
C SER A 339 -2.97 -4.12 22.10
N ASP A 340 -1.76 -4.52 21.71
CA ASP A 340 -1.57 -5.28 20.46
C ASP A 340 -2.32 -6.61 20.51
N SER A 341 -2.94 -6.98 19.39
CA SER A 341 -3.61 -8.27 19.27
C SER A 341 -2.63 -9.43 19.48
N ASP A 342 -3.14 -10.57 19.91
CA ASP A 342 -2.32 -11.78 20.06
C ASP A 342 -1.70 -12.22 18.72
N ALA A 343 -2.37 -11.95 17.60
CA ALA A 343 -1.83 -12.22 16.27
C ALA A 343 -0.58 -11.40 15.98
N VAL A 344 -0.59 -10.10 16.30
CA VAL A 344 0.56 -9.19 16.15
C VAL A 344 1.69 -9.58 17.09
N LYS A 345 1.38 -9.92 18.37
CA LYS A 345 2.38 -10.41 19.33
C LYS A 345 3.06 -11.70 18.85
N ARG A 346 2.27 -12.67 18.36
CA ARG A 346 2.80 -13.92 17.77
C ARG A 346 3.62 -13.66 16.51
N ALA A 347 3.22 -12.71 15.69
CA ALA A 347 3.98 -12.36 14.49
C ALA A 347 5.38 -11.85 14.83
N ARG A 348 5.52 -10.95 15.83
CA ARG A 348 6.83 -10.47 16.31
C ARG A 348 7.69 -11.61 16.81
N ALA A 349 7.15 -12.49 17.70
CA ALA A 349 7.89 -13.64 18.21
C ALA A 349 8.34 -14.59 17.08
N LYS A 350 7.50 -14.79 16.05
CA LYS A 350 7.86 -15.63 14.89
C LYS A 350 8.97 -14.98 14.05
N ILE A 351 8.92 -13.66 13.85
CA ILE A 351 9.96 -12.92 13.13
C ILE A 351 11.30 -13.02 13.88
N GLU A 352 11.30 -12.74 15.19
CA GLU A 352 12.47 -12.82 16.06
C GLU A 352 13.10 -14.22 16.01
N ALA A 353 12.33 -15.26 16.30
CA ALA A 353 12.81 -16.64 16.28
C ALA A 353 13.40 -17.05 14.91
N ARG A 354 12.81 -16.56 13.81
CA ARG A 354 13.32 -16.85 12.46
C ARG A 354 14.64 -16.13 12.19
N VAL A 355 14.74 -14.87 12.59
CA VAL A 355 15.98 -14.09 12.45
C VAL A 355 17.10 -14.69 13.27
N ASP A 356 16.84 -15.07 14.51
CA ASP A 356 17.82 -15.73 15.40
C ASP A 356 18.32 -17.04 14.78
N ALA A 357 17.40 -17.87 14.28
CA ALA A 357 17.78 -19.10 13.60
C ALA A 357 18.72 -18.87 12.40
N TRP A 358 18.46 -17.83 11.60
CA TRP A 358 19.35 -17.47 10.49
C TRP A 358 20.70 -16.90 10.96
N LEU A 359 20.71 -16.20 12.07
CA LEU A 359 21.95 -15.69 12.67
C LEU A 359 22.82 -16.82 13.26
N ASP A 360 22.20 -17.91 13.71
CA ASP A 360 22.91 -19.10 14.22
C ASP A 360 23.40 -20.03 13.11
N GLU A 361 22.80 -20.00 11.91
CA GLU A 361 23.26 -20.77 10.77
C GLU A 361 24.70 -20.37 10.39
N GLY A 362 25.60 -21.32 10.21
CA GLY A 362 26.94 -21.08 9.71
C GLY A 362 26.95 -20.39 8.33
N PRO A 363 28.10 -19.92 7.84
CA PRO A 363 28.22 -19.38 6.47
C PRO A 363 27.70 -20.44 5.48
N MET A 364 26.87 -19.98 4.50
CA MET A 364 26.39 -20.88 3.45
C MET A 364 27.58 -21.58 2.81
N ARG A 365 27.64 -22.91 2.92
CA ARG A 365 28.57 -23.68 2.08
C ARG A 365 28.14 -23.39 0.62
N SER A 366 29.02 -22.84 -0.17
CA SER A 366 28.82 -22.73 -1.60
C SER A 366 28.54 -24.15 -2.12
N SER A 367 27.30 -24.43 -2.48
CA SER A 367 27.01 -25.60 -3.31
C SER A 367 27.59 -25.30 -4.69
N ALA A 368 28.90 -25.54 -4.84
CA ALA A 368 29.54 -25.76 -6.12
C ALA A 368 29.04 -27.10 -6.66
N GLY A 369 27.73 -27.15 -6.96
CA GLY A 369 27.11 -28.20 -7.75
C GLY A 369 27.29 -27.85 -9.21
N SER A 370 28.30 -28.47 -9.81
CA SER A 370 28.62 -28.40 -11.22
C SER A 370 27.38 -28.60 -12.09
N LEU A 371 26.89 -27.56 -12.73
CA LEU A 371 26.16 -27.66 -13.99
C LEU A 371 27.19 -28.12 -15.06
N ARG A 372 27.34 -29.43 -15.20
CA ARG A 372 27.94 -29.99 -16.43
C ARG A 372 26.94 -29.72 -17.55
N VAL A 373 27.15 -28.66 -18.30
CA VAL A 373 26.56 -28.49 -19.63
C VAL A 373 27.18 -29.59 -20.50
N ALA A 374 26.43 -30.65 -20.79
CA ALA A 374 26.78 -31.58 -21.83
C ALA A 374 26.53 -30.89 -23.18
N ALA A 375 27.58 -30.34 -23.79
CA ALA A 375 27.61 -30.05 -25.22
C ALA A 375 27.50 -31.40 -25.94
N ARG A 376 26.39 -31.60 -26.65
CA ARG A 376 26.34 -32.61 -27.75
C ARG A 376 26.44 -31.85 -29.05
N VAL A 377 27.42 -32.28 -29.81
CA VAL A 377 27.71 -31.97 -31.21
C VAL A 377 26.51 -32.21 -32.10
#